data_81ff80a86c2b3f8a67de47006b467483
#
_entry.id   81ff80a86c2b3f8a67de47006b467483
#
_cell.length_a   1.000
_cell.length_b   1.000
_cell.length_c   1.000
_cell.angle_alpha   90.00
_cell.angle_beta   90.00
_cell.angle_gamma   90.00
#
_symmetry.space_group_name_H-M   'P 1'
#
loop_
_entity.id
_entity.type
_entity.pdbx_description
1 polymer ?
#
loop_
_entity_poly.entity_id
_entity_poly.type
_entity_poly.pdbx_seq_one_letter_code
_entity_poly.pdbx_strand_id
1 'polypeptide(L)'
;EEIGPEFVVATGDIHHFEGVRSVNDPLWMTNYELIYSHPELMIDWFPVLGNHEYRGNTQAVLDYTSISRRWTMPARYYTKAFEDKGTTIRIVWIDTAPMMDKYRNDSATYPDACKQDLQKQLSWIDSVLTSAKEDWIIVAGHHPIYAETSKDDSERLDMQKRLDPILRKHKVDMNICGPVSY
;
A
#
# COMPACT_ATOMS: atom_id res chain seq x y z
N GLU A 1 -9.82 5.48 28.06
CA GLU A 1 -9.91 6.54 27.03
C GLU A 1 -10.09 5.84 25.72
N GLU A 2 -11.19 6.12 24.99
CA GLU A 2 -11.36 5.66 23.62
C GLU A 2 -10.41 6.47 22.73
N ILE A 3 -9.53 5.77 22.02
CA ILE A 3 -8.65 6.40 21.03
C ILE A 3 -9.45 6.53 19.74
N GLY A 4 -9.95 7.74 19.45
CA GLY A 4 -10.59 8.02 18.15
C GLY A 4 -9.52 8.06 17.04
N PRO A 5 -9.57 7.18 16.03
CA PRO A 5 -8.64 7.23 14.92
C PRO A 5 -8.91 8.46 14.05
N GLU A 6 -7.87 9.13 13.57
CA GLU A 6 -8.00 10.27 12.65
C GLU A 6 -8.01 9.85 11.18
N PHE A 7 -7.36 8.75 10.87
CA PHE A 7 -7.33 8.12 9.54
C PHE A 7 -6.96 6.64 9.64
N VAL A 8 -7.12 5.90 8.57
CA VAL A 8 -6.75 4.49 8.46
C VAL A 8 -5.69 4.31 7.39
N VAL A 9 -4.62 3.58 7.70
CA VAL A 9 -3.68 3.04 6.71
C VAL A 9 -4.11 1.62 6.37
N ALA A 10 -4.59 1.41 5.14
CA ALA A 10 -5.03 0.10 4.70
C ALA A 10 -3.93 -0.58 3.87
N THR A 11 -3.42 -1.70 4.35
CA THR A 11 -2.21 -2.34 3.83
C THR A 11 -2.43 -3.31 2.67
N GLY A 12 -3.52 -3.14 1.92
CA GLY A 12 -3.84 -3.94 0.72
C GLY A 12 -4.59 -5.23 1.01
N ASP A 13 -4.91 -5.97 -0.05
CA ASP A 13 -5.67 -7.22 -0.02
C ASP A 13 -7.07 -7.09 0.63
N ILE A 14 -7.72 -5.95 0.39
CA ILE A 14 -9.10 -5.72 0.84
C ILE A 14 -10.07 -6.57 0.01
N HIS A 15 -9.76 -6.81 -1.27
CA HIS A 15 -10.63 -7.49 -2.21
C HIS A 15 -10.11 -8.91 -2.57
N HIS A 16 -10.15 -9.83 -1.60
CA HIS A 16 -9.88 -11.25 -1.84
C HIS A 16 -11.00 -11.89 -2.68
N PHE A 17 -10.69 -12.77 -3.66
CA PHE A 17 -9.37 -13.27 -4.10
C PHE A 17 -8.93 -12.61 -5.42
N GLU A 18 -9.86 -12.13 -6.24
CA GLU A 18 -9.65 -11.74 -7.64
C GLU A 18 -9.60 -10.22 -7.83
N GLY A 19 -9.53 -9.45 -6.73
CA GLY A 19 -9.65 -7.99 -6.79
C GLY A 19 -11.03 -7.53 -7.29
N VAL A 20 -11.17 -6.24 -7.58
CA VAL A 20 -12.39 -5.66 -8.16
C VAL A 20 -12.29 -5.56 -9.67
N ARG A 21 -13.42 -5.61 -10.38
CA ARG A 21 -13.49 -5.48 -11.84
C ARG A 21 -13.73 -4.04 -12.30
N SER A 22 -14.41 -3.26 -11.45
CA SER A 22 -14.74 -1.86 -11.74
C SER A 22 -15.06 -1.11 -10.44
N VAL A 23 -15.25 0.20 -10.52
CA VAL A 23 -15.73 1.03 -9.40
C VAL A 23 -17.15 0.66 -8.94
N ASN A 24 -17.91 -0.05 -9.76
CA ASN A 24 -19.27 -0.52 -9.44
C ASN A 24 -19.31 -2.00 -9.02
N ASP A 25 -18.16 -2.62 -8.79
CA ASP A 25 -18.11 -4.03 -8.37
C ASP A 25 -18.79 -4.19 -7.00
N PRO A 26 -19.71 -5.16 -6.84
CA PRO A 26 -20.36 -5.43 -5.55
C PRO A 26 -19.39 -5.71 -4.39
N LEU A 27 -18.17 -6.16 -4.69
CA LEU A 27 -17.13 -6.39 -3.67
C LEU A 27 -16.77 -5.13 -2.89
N TRP A 28 -16.94 -3.94 -3.45
CA TRP A 28 -16.79 -2.70 -2.69
C TRP A 28 -17.72 -2.62 -1.50
N MET A 29 -18.98 -3.05 -1.69
CA MET A 29 -19.95 -3.06 -0.60
C MET A 29 -19.66 -4.17 0.41
N THR A 30 -19.40 -5.39 -0.06
CA THR A 30 -19.26 -6.56 0.82
C THR A 30 -17.92 -6.65 1.54
N ASN A 31 -16.85 -6.13 0.96
CA ASN A 31 -15.50 -6.24 1.51
C ASN A 31 -15.01 -4.95 2.19
N TYR A 32 -15.62 -3.81 1.88
CA TYR A 32 -15.18 -2.53 2.41
C TYR A 32 -16.31 -1.73 3.08
N GLU A 33 -17.31 -1.24 2.34
CA GLU A 33 -18.26 -0.25 2.86
C GLU A 33 -19.10 -0.79 4.02
N LEU A 34 -19.60 -2.03 3.92
CA LEU A 34 -20.43 -2.65 4.95
C LEU A 34 -19.60 -3.22 6.11
N ILE A 35 -18.41 -3.75 5.82
CA ILE A 35 -17.52 -4.32 6.86
C ILE A 35 -17.02 -3.22 7.79
N TYR A 36 -16.58 -2.09 7.25
CA TYR A 36 -16.02 -0.98 8.01
C TYR A 36 -17.06 0.15 8.18
N SER A 37 -18.28 -0.20 8.55
CA SER A 37 -19.41 0.73 8.64
C SER A 37 -19.55 1.42 9.99
N HIS A 38 -18.69 1.15 10.98
CA HIS A 38 -18.74 1.82 12.27
C HIS A 38 -18.51 3.33 12.10
N PRO A 39 -19.28 4.20 12.82
CA PRO A 39 -19.15 5.66 12.68
C PRO A 39 -17.73 6.20 12.84
N GLU A 40 -16.94 5.65 13.75
CA GLU A 40 -15.54 6.05 13.96
C GLU A 40 -14.62 5.73 12.77
N LEU A 41 -15.05 4.85 11.87
CA LEU A 41 -14.32 4.50 10.64
C LEU A 41 -14.77 5.30 9.42
N MET A 42 -15.70 6.28 9.60
CA MET A 42 -16.14 7.22 8.56
C MET A 42 -15.14 8.36 8.36
N ILE A 43 -13.86 8.07 8.42
CA ILE A 43 -12.69 8.92 8.29
C ILE A 43 -11.92 8.59 7.02
N ASP A 44 -10.83 9.31 6.73
CA ASP A 44 -10.01 9.06 5.56
C ASP A 44 -9.28 7.71 5.64
N TRP A 45 -9.35 6.94 4.56
CA TRP A 45 -8.63 5.69 4.37
C TRP A 45 -7.58 5.88 3.29
N PHE A 46 -6.33 5.60 3.62
CA PHE A 46 -5.16 5.67 2.74
C PHE A 46 -4.68 4.26 2.42
N PRO A 47 -5.13 3.65 1.32
CA PRO A 47 -4.79 2.28 0.98
C PRO A 47 -3.50 2.17 0.17
N VAL A 48 -2.95 0.96 0.14
CA VAL A 48 -2.00 0.48 -0.86
C VAL A 48 -2.60 -0.69 -1.63
N LEU A 49 -2.03 -1.03 -2.77
CA LEU A 49 -2.38 -2.23 -3.53
C LEU A 49 -1.68 -3.45 -2.93
N GLY A 50 -2.42 -4.53 -2.72
CA GLY A 50 -1.89 -5.85 -2.46
C GLY A 50 -1.85 -6.70 -3.72
N ASN A 51 -1.40 -7.94 -3.61
CA ASN A 51 -1.32 -8.84 -4.77
C ASN A 51 -2.69 -9.30 -5.24
N HIS A 52 -3.71 -9.33 -4.38
CA HIS A 52 -5.07 -9.67 -4.79
C HIS A 52 -5.72 -8.55 -5.61
N GLU A 53 -5.47 -7.28 -5.32
CA GLU A 53 -5.91 -6.17 -6.18
C GLU A 53 -5.31 -6.28 -7.59
N TYR A 54 -4.08 -6.80 -7.71
CA TYR A 54 -3.41 -7.01 -9.00
C TYR A 54 -3.98 -8.17 -9.84
N ARG A 55 -4.82 -9.02 -9.28
CA ARG A 55 -5.60 -10.02 -10.05
C ARG A 55 -6.80 -9.40 -10.75
N GLY A 56 -7.29 -8.28 -10.24
CA GLY A 56 -8.40 -7.52 -10.77
C GLY A 56 -7.97 -6.29 -11.57
N ASN A 57 -8.82 -5.29 -11.55
CA ASN A 57 -8.59 -3.98 -12.18
C ASN A 57 -8.00 -3.00 -11.16
N THR A 58 -6.69 -2.87 -11.14
CA THR A 58 -6.00 -1.96 -10.22
C THR A 58 -6.37 -0.49 -10.45
N GLN A 59 -6.70 -0.09 -11.69
CA GLN A 59 -7.15 1.26 -11.96
C GLN A 59 -8.49 1.57 -11.29
N ALA A 60 -9.40 0.60 -11.23
CA ALA A 60 -10.66 0.76 -10.50
C ALA A 60 -10.46 1.01 -9.00
N VAL A 61 -9.38 0.49 -8.42
CA VAL A 61 -9.04 0.75 -7.01
C VAL A 61 -8.64 2.21 -6.80
N LEU A 62 -7.90 2.80 -7.73
CA LEU A 62 -7.56 4.22 -7.71
C LEU A 62 -8.81 5.10 -7.96
N ASP A 63 -9.58 4.76 -9.00
CA ASP A 63 -10.75 5.52 -9.45
C ASP A 63 -11.87 5.54 -8.39
N TYR A 64 -11.90 4.56 -7.49
CA TYR A 64 -12.85 4.51 -6.38
C TYR A 64 -12.72 5.72 -5.43
N THR A 65 -11.60 6.41 -5.43
CA THR A 65 -11.40 7.71 -4.77
C THR A 65 -12.46 8.75 -5.17
N SER A 66 -12.97 8.68 -6.40
CA SER A 66 -14.03 9.55 -6.88
C SER A 66 -15.45 9.12 -6.47
N ILE A 67 -15.60 7.91 -5.94
CA ILE A 67 -16.88 7.30 -5.54
C ILE A 67 -17.07 7.38 -4.04
N SER A 68 -16.11 6.87 -3.26
CA SER A 68 -16.20 6.84 -1.80
C SER A 68 -15.50 8.04 -1.19
N ARG A 69 -16.22 8.78 -0.34
CA ARG A 69 -15.68 9.93 0.39
C ARG A 69 -14.49 9.57 1.30
N ARG A 70 -14.45 8.33 1.77
CA ARG A 70 -13.42 7.83 2.70
C ARG A 70 -12.17 7.35 1.99
N TRP A 71 -12.30 6.84 0.75
CA TRP A 71 -11.22 6.18 0.02
C TRP A 71 -10.33 7.23 -0.65
N THR A 72 -9.08 7.35 -0.20
CA THR A 72 -8.13 8.34 -0.69
C THR A 72 -6.89 7.65 -1.24
N MET A 73 -6.89 7.37 -2.55
CA MET A 73 -5.79 6.74 -3.27
C MET A 73 -5.47 7.53 -4.54
N PRO A 74 -4.72 8.63 -4.44
CA PRO A 74 -4.50 9.54 -5.58
C PRO A 74 -3.61 8.96 -6.67
N ALA A 75 -2.80 7.95 -6.33
CA ALA A 75 -1.90 7.26 -7.25
C ALA A 75 -1.56 5.88 -6.70
N ARG A 76 -0.85 5.03 -7.46
CA ARG A 76 -0.36 3.71 -7.01
C ARG A 76 0.63 3.82 -5.86
N TYR A 77 1.38 4.90 -5.84
CA TYR A 77 2.28 5.28 -4.73
C TYR A 77 2.21 6.78 -4.53
N TYR A 78 2.18 7.21 -3.29
CA TYR A 78 1.97 8.61 -2.93
C TYR A 78 2.51 8.90 -1.53
N THR A 79 2.54 10.16 -1.14
CA THR A 79 3.01 10.58 0.18
C THR A 79 2.15 11.71 0.73
N LYS A 80 2.04 11.76 2.04
CA LYS A 80 1.36 12.84 2.76
C LYS A 80 2.10 13.11 4.07
N ALA A 81 2.17 14.37 4.44
CA ALA A 81 2.64 14.79 5.76
C ALA A 81 1.45 15.11 6.67
N PHE A 82 1.60 14.82 7.94
CA PHE A 82 0.66 15.13 9.01
C PHE A 82 1.38 15.91 10.10
N GLU A 83 0.65 16.72 10.85
CA GLU A 83 1.16 17.45 12.00
C GLU A 83 0.12 17.39 13.12
N ASP A 84 0.56 17.05 14.31
CA ASP A 84 -0.22 17.18 15.55
C ASP A 84 0.68 17.75 16.66
N LYS A 85 0.24 18.84 17.27
CA LYS A 85 0.90 19.48 18.44
C LYS A 85 2.40 19.73 18.25
N GLY A 86 2.81 20.07 17.02
CA GLY A 86 4.20 20.36 16.68
C GLY A 86 5.04 19.15 16.34
N THR A 87 4.48 17.94 16.37
CA THR A 87 5.13 16.73 15.86
C THR A 87 4.69 16.48 14.43
N THR A 88 5.64 16.24 13.55
CA THR A 88 5.39 16.03 12.12
C THR A 88 5.68 14.58 11.72
N ILE A 89 4.82 14.03 10.88
CA ILE A 89 4.94 12.66 10.38
C ILE A 89 4.79 12.67 8.86
N ARG A 90 5.73 12.07 8.15
CA ARG A 90 5.58 11.76 6.74
C ARG A 90 5.26 10.29 6.58
N ILE A 91 4.18 9.99 5.86
CA ILE A 91 3.88 8.64 5.44
C ILE A 91 4.06 8.54 3.91
N VAL A 92 4.75 7.48 3.48
CA VAL A 92 5.01 7.17 2.07
C VAL A 92 4.36 5.84 1.77
N TRP A 93 3.26 5.86 1.02
CA TRP A 93 2.56 4.66 0.56
C TRP A 93 3.20 4.17 -0.73
N ILE A 94 3.52 2.89 -0.79
CA ILE A 94 4.26 2.29 -1.91
C ILE A 94 3.53 1.08 -2.48
N ASP A 95 3.71 0.87 -3.77
CA ASP A 95 3.16 -0.27 -4.51
C ASP A 95 4.21 -1.37 -4.59
N THR A 96 4.05 -2.40 -3.77
CA THR A 96 5.07 -3.43 -3.59
C THR A 96 4.97 -4.60 -4.56
N ALA A 97 3.80 -4.92 -5.11
CA ALA A 97 3.66 -6.06 -6.03
C ALA A 97 4.59 -5.97 -7.27
N PRO A 98 4.74 -4.80 -7.93
CA PRO A 98 5.70 -4.67 -9.03
C PRO A 98 7.18 -4.79 -8.61
N MET A 99 7.51 -4.79 -7.33
CA MET A 99 8.87 -4.98 -6.84
C MET A 99 9.32 -6.43 -6.84
N MET A 100 8.40 -7.38 -7.07
CA MET A 100 8.68 -8.82 -7.00
C MET A 100 8.58 -9.49 -8.36
N ASP A 101 9.58 -10.27 -8.70
CA ASP A 101 9.65 -10.97 -9.99
C ASP A 101 8.52 -11.99 -10.14
N LYS A 102 8.07 -12.58 -9.05
CA LYS A 102 6.91 -13.50 -9.02
C LYS A 102 5.68 -12.90 -9.70
N TYR A 103 5.31 -11.66 -9.34
CA TYR A 103 4.13 -11.00 -9.91
C TYR A 103 4.38 -10.39 -11.28
N ARG A 104 5.59 -9.88 -11.51
CA ARG A 104 5.95 -9.30 -12.81
C ARG A 104 6.03 -10.34 -13.94
N ASN A 105 6.42 -11.56 -13.61
CA ASN A 105 6.60 -12.64 -14.59
C ASN A 105 5.32 -13.45 -14.86
N ASP A 106 4.27 -13.26 -14.06
CA ASP A 106 2.98 -13.91 -14.23
C ASP A 106 1.92 -12.90 -14.71
N SER A 107 2.01 -12.50 -15.96
CA SER A 107 1.06 -11.56 -16.57
C SER A 107 -0.34 -12.15 -16.80
N ALA A 108 -0.51 -13.47 -16.70
CA ALA A 108 -1.81 -14.11 -16.78
C ALA A 108 -2.64 -13.87 -15.52
N THR A 109 -2.01 -13.99 -14.36
CA THR A 109 -2.67 -13.79 -13.06
C THR A 109 -2.60 -12.32 -12.61
N TYR A 110 -1.50 -11.59 -12.94
CA TYR A 110 -1.23 -10.23 -12.49
C TYR A 110 -0.96 -9.29 -13.68
N PRO A 111 -1.97 -9.02 -14.52
CA PRO A 111 -1.77 -8.39 -15.84
C PRO A 111 -1.18 -6.97 -15.78
N ASP A 112 -1.30 -6.28 -14.67
CA ASP A 112 -0.80 -4.92 -14.50
C ASP A 112 0.57 -4.83 -13.83
N ALA A 113 1.05 -5.89 -13.17
CA ALA A 113 2.31 -5.84 -12.42
C ALA A 113 3.53 -5.65 -13.35
N CYS A 114 3.56 -6.33 -14.50
CA CYS A 114 4.65 -6.20 -15.46
C CYS A 114 4.65 -4.85 -16.22
N LYS A 115 3.51 -4.14 -16.23
CA LYS A 115 3.37 -2.84 -16.90
C LYS A 115 3.90 -1.67 -16.06
N GLN A 116 4.17 -1.89 -14.77
CA GLN A 116 4.64 -0.84 -13.87
C GLN A 116 6.14 -0.59 -14.05
N ASP A 117 6.53 0.68 -14.07
CA ASP A 117 7.93 1.09 -14.10
C ASP A 117 8.52 1.06 -12.68
N LEU A 118 9.16 -0.06 -12.36
CA LEU A 118 9.80 -0.28 -11.07
C LEU A 118 10.88 0.77 -10.77
N GLN A 119 11.73 1.09 -11.75
CA GLN A 119 12.81 2.02 -11.52
C GLN A 119 12.32 3.43 -11.26
N LYS A 120 11.26 3.84 -11.93
CA LYS A 120 10.58 5.12 -11.68
C LYS A 120 10.06 5.19 -10.25
N GLN A 121 9.42 4.14 -9.75
CA GLN A 121 8.94 4.10 -8.37
C GLN A 121 10.07 4.15 -7.36
N LEU A 122 11.12 3.33 -7.53
CA LEU A 122 12.27 3.32 -6.62
C LEU A 122 12.99 4.68 -6.57
N SER A 123 13.16 5.32 -7.72
CA SER A 123 13.73 6.67 -7.81
C SER A 123 12.84 7.71 -7.13
N TRP A 124 11.52 7.58 -7.27
CA TRP A 124 10.56 8.44 -6.59
C TRP A 124 10.63 8.26 -5.06
N ILE A 125 10.68 7.02 -4.56
CA ILE A 125 10.84 6.75 -3.12
C ILE A 125 12.11 7.40 -2.60
N ASP A 126 13.25 7.19 -3.26
CA ASP A 126 14.54 7.80 -2.88
C ASP A 126 14.47 9.34 -2.85
N SER A 127 13.81 9.95 -3.83
CA SER A 127 13.61 11.40 -3.92
C SER A 127 12.74 11.94 -2.78
N VAL A 128 11.61 11.30 -2.49
CA VAL A 128 10.70 11.69 -1.41
C VAL A 128 11.42 11.61 -0.06
N LEU A 129 12.11 10.49 0.19
CA LEU A 129 12.84 10.29 1.45
C LEU A 129 14.03 11.25 1.59
N THR A 130 14.69 11.61 0.47
CA THR A 130 15.76 12.64 0.50
C THR A 130 15.23 14.00 0.91
N SER A 131 14.02 14.35 0.51
CA SER A 131 13.42 15.67 0.79
C SER A 131 12.67 15.72 2.12
N ALA A 132 12.37 14.58 2.74
CA ALA A 132 11.62 14.47 3.98
C ALA A 132 12.42 15.08 5.15
N LYS A 133 11.74 15.88 5.97
CA LYS A 133 12.31 16.57 7.15
C LYS A 133 11.43 16.42 8.39
N GLU A 134 10.40 15.61 8.28
CA GLU A 134 9.46 15.34 9.35
C GLU A 134 10.17 14.59 10.49
N ASP A 135 9.63 14.70 11.71
CA ASP A 135 10.17 14.04 12.90
C ASP A 135 10.10 12.52 12.80
N TRP A 136 9.07 12.00 12.11
CA TRP A 136 8.87 10.59 11.85
C TRP A 136 8.66 10.33 10.37
N ILE A 137 9.35 9.32 9.85
CA ILE A 137 9.23 8.86 8.47
C ILE A 137 8.75 7.42 8.48
N ILE A 138 7.54 7.20 7.94
CA ILE A 138 6.89 5.89 7.88
C ILE A 138 6.70 5.50 6.43
N VAL A 139 7.03 4.25 6.08
CA VAL A 139 6.74 3.68 4.76
C VAL A 139 5.70 2.59 4.91
N ALA A 140 4.60 2.69 4.17
CA ALA A 140 3.51 1.72 4.18
C ALA A 140 3.41 1.00 2.84
N GLY A 141 3.44 -0.32 2.86
CA GLY A 141 3.30 -1.18 1.70
C GLY A 141 2.52 -2.44 2.04
N HIS A 142 2.32 -3.33 1.06
CA HIS A 142 1.61 -4.58 1.31
C HIS A 142 2.55 -5.69 1.77
N HIS A 143 3.62 -5.95 1.03
CA HIS A 143 4.50 -7.08 1.31
C HIS A 143 5.58 -6.71 2.33
N PRO A 144 5.87 -7.60 3.30
CA PRO A 144 6.91 -7.38 4.29
C PRO A 144 8.32 -7.51 3.69
N ILE A 145 9.26 -6.74 4.23
CA ILE A 145 10.70 -6.89 3.91
C ILE A 145 11.29 -8.04 4.73
N TYR A 146 10.87 -8.15 5.97
CA TYR A 146 11.29 -9.17 6.93
C TYR A 146 10.09 -9.85 7.54
N ALA A 147 10.03 -11.16 7.44
CA ALA A 147 9.03 -11.99 8.07
C ALA A 147 9.59 -13.38 8.32
N GLU A 148 9.22 -13.99 9.43
CA GLU A 148 9.50 -15.40 9.68
C GLU A 148 8.38 -16.24 9.06
N THR A 149 8.71 -16.99 8.01
CA THR A 149 7.76 -17.86 7.30
C THR A 149 8.50 -19.07 6.75
N SER A 150 7.82 -20.21 6.72
CA SER A 150 8.33 -21.45 6.12
C SER A 150 8.08 -21.53 4.59
N LYS A 151 7.43 -20.52 4.02
CA LYS A 151 7.09 -20.47 2.58
C LYS A 151 8.17 -19.78 1.76
N ASP A 152 7.94 -19.75 0.45
CA ASP A 152 8.79 -19.17 -0.58
C ASP A 152 9.37 -17.80 -0.16
N ASP A 153 10.70 -17.75 -0.05
CA ASP A 153 11.43 -16.55 0.34
C ASP A 153 11.61 -15.55 -0.81
N SER A 154 11.22 -15.88 -2.03
CA SER A 154 11.48 -15.07 -3.23
C SER A 154 10.93 -13.64 -3.11
N GLU A 155 9.74 -13.47 -2.54
CA GLU A 155 9.11 -12.17 -2.34
C GLU A 155 9.94 -11.29 -1.38
N ARG A 156 10.37 -11.87 -0.25
CA ARG A 156 11.19 -11.16 0.74
C ARG A 156 12.57 -10.83 0.20
N LEU A 157 13.20 -11.76 -0.53
CA LEU A 157 14.51 -11.53 -1.14
C LEU A 157 14.46 -10.39 -2.17
N ASP A 158 13.40 -10.30 -2.97
CA ASP A 158 13.19 -9.20 -3.88
C ASP A 158 13.02 -7.86 -3.17
N MET A 159 12.22 -7.85 -2.08
CA MET A 159 12.02 -6.65 -1.26
C MET A 159 13.31 -6.23 -0.55
N GLN A 160 14.05 -7.17 0.02
CA GLN A 160 15.35 -6.93 0.66
C GLN A 160 16.39 -6.40 -0.33
N LYS A 161 16.36 -6.87 -1.57
CA LYS A 161 17.30 -6.42 -2.62
C LYS A 161 16.95 -5.03 -3.16
N ARG A 162 15.66 -4.73 -3.32
CA ARG A 162 15.20 -3.54 -4.06
C ARG A 162 14.81 -2.38 -3.18
N LEU A 163 14.12 -2.63 -2.06
CA LEU A 163 13.56 -1.59 -1.20
C LEU A 163 14.40 -1.35 0.06
N ASP A 164 14.82 -2.41 0.76
CA ASP A 164 15.50 -2.28 2.06
C ASP A 164 16.75 -1.36 2.02
N PRO A 165 17.61 -1.38 0.97
CA PRO A 165 18.74 -0.48 0.90
C PRO A 165 18.35 1.01 0.89
N ILE A 166 17.21 1.34 0.25
CA ILE A 166 16.69 2.71 0.21
C ILE A 166 16.19 3.13 1.58
N LEU A 167 15.39 2.27 2.24
CA LEU A 167 14.84 2.58 3.56
C LEU A 167 15.96 2.77 4.61
N ARG A 168 16.98 1.92 4.59
CA ARG A 168 18.14 2.01 5.48
C ARG A 168 18.98 3.26 5.21
N LYS A 169 19.23 3.60 3.93
CA LYS A 169 19.93 4.82 3.53
C LYS A 169 19.32 6.06 4.16
N HIS A 170 18.00 6.13 4.18
CA HIS A 170 17.24 7.28 4.67
C HIS A 170 16.82 7.14 6.14
N LYS A 171 17.22 6.07 6.83
CA LYS A 171 16.89 5.83 8.25
C LYS A 171 15.38 5.94 8.50
N VAL A 172 14.57 5.31 7.66
CA VAL A 172 13.12 5.24 7.85
C VAL A 172 12.79 4.66 9.22
N ASP A 173 11.93 5.33 9.99
CA ASP A 173 11.65 4.96 11.37
C ASP A 173 10.78 3.72 11.49
N MET A 174 9.82 3.55 10.57
CA MET A 174 8.88 2.43 10.58
C MET A 174 8.50 1.99 9.17
N ASN A 175 8.42 0.67 8.96
CA ASN A 175 7.79 0.07 7.80
C ASN A 175 6.52 -0.68 8.24
N ILE A 176 5.38 -0.27 7.71
CA ILE A 176 4.07 -0.90 7.94
C ILE A 176 3.77 -1.79 6.73
N CYS A 177 3.39 -3.03 6.97
CA CYS A 177 3.03 -3.98 5.92
C CYS A 177 1.79 -4.78 6.28
N GLY A 178 1.21 -5.42 5.27
CA GLY A 178 0.12 -6.36 5.40
C GLY A 178 0.56 -7.69 6.02
N PRO A 179 -0.37 -8.61 6.22
CA PRO A 179 -0.06 -9.93 6.75
C PRO A 179 0.78 -10.75 5.76
N VAL A 180 1.57 -11.66 6.31
CA VAL A 180 2.20 -12.71 5.49
C VAL A 180 1.10 -13.68 5.07
N SER A 181 0.88 -13.84 3.76
CA SER A 181 -0.07 -14.85 3.27
C SER A 181 0.41 -16.25 3.65
N TYR A 182 -0.37 -16.95 4.47
CA TYR A 182 -0.11 -18.33 4.90
C TYR A 182 -0.62 -19.33 3.87
#